data_eaf8f39afc06c53d81cbe33ea49e9a5b
#
_entry.id   eaf8f39afc06c53d81cbe33ea49e9a5b
#
_cell.length_a   1.000
_cell.length_b   1.000
_cell.length_c   1.000
_cell.angle_alpha   90.00
_cell.angle_beta   90.00
_cell.angle_gamma   90.00
#
_symmetry.space_group_name_H-M   'P 1'
#
loop_
_entity.id
_entity.type
_entity.pdbx_description
1 polymer ?
#
loop_
_entity_poly.entity_id
_entity_poly.type
_entity_poly.pdbx_seq_one_letter_code
_entity_poly.pdbx_strand_id
1 'polypeptide(L)'
;NVFKSKINNGYKNNKYIREYPKAQIFDMIHEEFDTYKKTGSIDFMLLQTYLREWEKENGVQCGYGRGSVSGSIIAYLLGITQMNSVKFGLNFFRFMNPDRVSNADIDTDYSEKDRAKVKRFLLQDHLNLDNINCSEIITFNTIATKGAIKDVARAMEMPASQAQEISNQIIDDIIPNELREQYPELFEYVDIVS
;
A
#
# COMPACT_ATOMS: atom_id res chain seq x y z
N ASN A 1 26.99 -3.55 -8.61
CA ASN A 1 26.16 -2.39 -8.35
C ASN A 1 24.90 -2.38 -9.22
N VAL A 2 24.12 -3.45 -9.07
CA VAL A 2 22.93 -3.76 -9.89
C VAL A 2 21.89 -2.64 -9.80
N PHE A 3 21.61 -2.12 -8.61
CA PHE A 3 20.60 -1.09 -8.40
C PHE A 3 20.87 0.18 -9.21
N LYS A 4 22.10 0.70 -9.17
CA LYS A 4 22.50 1.85 -9.99
C LYS A 4 22.37 1.58 -11.49
N SER A 5 22.71 0.37 -11.92
CA SER A 5 22.59 -0.02 -13.33
C SER A 5 21.13 -0.02 -13.79
N LYS A 6 20.21 -0.57 -12.97
CA LYS A 6 18.77 -0.57 -13.27
C LYS A 6 18.18 0.84 -13.32
N ILE A 7 18.55 1.74 -12.38
CA ILE A 7 18.13 3.15 -12.40
C ILE A 7 18.63 3.83 -13.68
N ASN A 8 19.90 3.67 -14.04
CA ASN A 8 20.46 4.25 -15.27
C ASN A 8 19.74 3.75 -16.54
N ASN A 9 19.44 2.44 -16.58
CA ASN A 9 18.69 1.87 -17.70
C ASN A 9 17.25 2.43 -17.75
N GLY A 10 16.60 2.55 -16.60
CA GLY A 10 15.29 3.19 -16.49
C GLY A 10 15.30 4.62 -17.01
N TYR A 11 16.28 5.44 -16.60
CA TYR A 11 16.45 6.81 -17.09
C TYR A 11 16.67 6.85 -18.61
N LYS A 12 17.56 6.02 -19.15
CA LYS A 12 17.87 5.99 -20.61
C LYS A 12 16.64 5.59 -21.44
N ASN A 13 15.80 4.73 -20.93
CA ASN A 13 14.63 4.22 -21.66
C ASN A 13 13.35 5.04 -21.44
N ASN A 14 13.34 5.96 -20.46
CA ASN A 14 12.18 6.77 -20.14
C ASN A 14 12.23 8.13 -20.86
N LYS A 15 11.49 8.24 -21.98
CA LYS A 15 11.46 9.47 -22.77
C LYS A 15 10.83 10.65 -22.02
N TYR A 16 9.86 10.41 -21.14
CA TYR A 16 9.15 11.47 -20.42
C TYR A 16 10.01 12.13 -19.35
N ILE A 17 10.87 11.37 -18.67
CA ILE A 17 11.80 11.94 -17.69
C ILE A 17 12.91 12.72 -18.35
N ARG A 18 13.32 12.35 -19.57
CA ARG A 18 14.36 13.06 -20.31
C ARG A 18 13.92 14.40 -20.89
N GLU A 19 12.64 14.74 -20.81
CA GLU A 19 12.11 16.07 -21.16
C GLU A 19 12.43 17.14 -20.08
N TYR A 20 12.77 16.69 -18.86
CA TYR A 20 13.15 17.59 -17.78
C TYR A 20 14.65 17.90 -17.77
N PRO A 21 15.08 19.02 -17.16
CA PRO A 21 16.50 19.35 -17.02
C PRO A 21 17.26 18.21 -16.34
N LYS A 22 18.32 17.74 -16.99
CA LYS A 22 19.11 16.59 -16.53
C LYS A 22 19.62 16.77 -15.10
N ALA A 23 20.11 17.98 -14.76
CA ALA A 23 20.60 18.29 -13.42
C ALA A 23 19.52 18.05 -12.37
N GLN A 24 18.31 18.59 -12.58
CA GLN A 24 17.17 18.40 -11.66
C GLN A 24 16.87 16.91 -11.41
N ILE A 25 16.80 16.13 -12.48
CA ILE A 25 16.50 14.69 -12.35
C ILE A 25 17.60 13.95 -11.60
N PHE A 26 18.85 14.27 -11.87
CA PHE A 26 19.99 13.61 -11.21
C PHE A 26 20.11 14.01 -9.73
N ASP A 27 19.80 15.27 -9.38
CA ASP A 27 19.75 15.69 -7.98
C ASP A 27 18.67 14.90 -7.20
N MET A 28 17.47 14.77 -7.77
CA MET A 28 16.40 13.96 -7.16
C MET A 28 16.80 12.48 -7.01
N ILE A 29 17.42 11.89 -8.05
CA ILE A 29 17.92 10.51 -8.00
C ILE A 29 18.99 10.33 -6.91
N HIS A 30 19.90 11.28 -6.76
CA HIS A 30 20.95 11.23 -5.73
C HIS A 30 20.33 11.30 -4.33
N GLU A 31 19.42 12.22 -4.08
CA GLU A 31 18.74 12.40 -2.80
C GLU A 31 17.98 11.12 -2.41
N GLU A 32 17.19 10.57 -3.32
CA GLU A 32 16.46 9.31 -3.08
C GLU A 32 17.41 8.12 -2.88
N PHE A 33 18.45 8.02 -3.71
CA PHE A 33 19.43 6.94 -3.60
C PHE A 33 20.16 6.93 -2.25
N ASP A 34 20.57 8.11 -1.77
CA ASP A 34 21.25 8.26 -0.48
C ASP A 34 20.29 7.92 0.67
N THR A 35 19.00 8.27 0.54
CA THR A 35 17.96 7.87 1.49
C THR A 35 17.77 6.37 1.51
N TYR A 36 17.64 5.70 0.36
CA TYR A 36 17.53 4.22 0.28
C TYR A 36 18.76 3.52 0.87
N LYS A 37 19.94 4.09 0.67
CA LYS A 37 21.17 3.56 1.27
C LYS A 37 21.19 3.73 2.79
N LYS A 38 20.81 4.90 3.30
CA LYS A 38 20.76 5.21 4.74
C LYS A 38 19.74 4.34 5.47
N THR A 39 18.59 4.07 4.85
CA THR A 39 17.51 3.26 5.43
C THR A 39 17.67 1.75 5.20
N GLY A 40 18.70 1.30 4.46
CA GLY A 40 18.88 -0.11 4.13
C GLY A 40 17.84 -0.70 3.17
N SER A 41 17.11 0.16 2.44
CA SER A 41 15.96 -0.27 1.61
C SER A 41 16.31 -0.67 0.17
N ILE A 42 17.59 -0.67 -0.20
CA ILE A 42 18.02 -0.97 -1.58
C ILE A 42 17.59 -2.38 -2.02
N ASP A 43 17.77 -3.39 -1.14
CA ASP A 43 17.44 -4.78 -1.48
C ASP A 43 15.93 -4.97 -1.63
N PHE A 44 15.13 -4.28 -0.81
CA PHE A 44 13.68 -4.26 -0.95
C PHE A 44 13.24 -3.64 -2.29
N MET A 45 13.85 -2.53 -2.69
CA MET A 45 13.56 -1.88 -3.98
C MET A 45 13.99 -2.75 -5.16
N LEU A 46 15.09 -3.50 -5.03
CA LEU A 46 15.51 -4.48 -6.03
C LEU A 46 14.51 -5.64 -6.14
N LEU A 47 14.04 -6.18 -5.01
CA LEU A 47 13.03 -7.23 -4.98
C LEU A 47 11.75 -6.76 -5.72
N GLN A 48 11.28 -5.56 -5.42
CA GLN A 48 10.12 -4.98 -6.09
C GLN A 48 10.35 -4.81 -7.60
N THR A 49 11.56 -4.43 -8.00
CA THR A 49 11.92 -4.32 -9.43
C THR A 49 11.85 -5.66 -10.14
N TYR A 50 12.42 -6.71 -9.54
CA TYR A 50 12.37 -8.06 -10.09
C TYR A 50 10.94 -8.60 -10.16
N LEU A 51 10.12 -8.31 -9.17
CA LEU A 51 8.71 -8.66 -9.19
C LEU A 51 8.00 -8.00 -10.38
N ARG A 52 8.23 -6.70 -10.63
CA ARG A 52 7.66 -5.99 -11.80
C ARG A 52 8.13 -6.57 -13.13
N GLU A 53 9.40 -6.97 -13.23
CA GLU A 53 9.96 -7.62 -14.41
C GLU A 53 9.25 -8.97 -14.65
N TRP A 54 9.16 -9.81 -13.64
CA TRP A 54 8.46 -11.09 -13.72
C TRP A 54 6.97 -10.94 -14.09
N GLU A 55 6.28 -9.99 -13.50
CA GLU A 55 4.88 -9.70 -13.82
C GLU A 55 4.69 -9.37 -15.29
N LYS A 56 5.55 -8.53 -15.83
CA LYS A 56 5.52 -8.16 -17.24
C LYS A 56 5.75 -9.36 -18.14
N GLU A 57 6.70 -10.22 -17.81
CA GLU A 57 7.01 -11.44 -18.56
C GLU A 57 5.88 -12.48 -18.51
N ASN A 58 5.11 -12.51 -17.42
CA ASN A 58 4.05 -13.48 -17.18
C ASN A 58 2.64 -12.92 -17.45
N GLY A 59 2.54 -11.74 -18.04
CA GLY A 59 1.26 -11.12 -18.40
C GLY A 59 0.38 -10.79 -17.20
N VAL A 60 1.00 -10.53 -16.03
CA VAL A 60 0.33 -10.07 -14.82
C VAL A 60 0.15 -8.56 -14.89
N GLN A 61 -1.05 -8.09 -14.62
CA GLN A 61 -1.35 -6.66 -14.59
C GLN A 61 -1.49 -6.18 -13.16
N CYS A 62 -0.78 -5.10 -12.85
CA CYS A 62 -0.90 -4.39 -11.58
C CYS A 62 -1.38 -2.95 -11.80
N GLY A 63 -1.92 -2.34 -10.76
CA GLY A 63 -2.31 -0.93 -10.75
C GLY A 63 -1.14 0.00 -11.05
N TYR A 64 -1.45 1.24 -11.47
CA TYR A 64 -0.44 2.25 -11.86
C TYR A 64 0.49 2.67 -10.73
N GLY A 65 0.15 2.38 -9.52
CA GLY A 65 0.82 2.75 -8.29
C GLY A 65 -0.14 3.44 -7.34
N ARG A 66 0.00 3.09 -6.07
CA ARG A 66 -0.83 3.55 -4.98
C ARG A 66 0.04 3.94 -3.79
N GLY A 67 -0.49 4.81 -2.93
CA GLY A 67 0.20 5.19 -1.71
C GLY A 67 1.41 6.11 -1.95
N SER A 68 2.29 6.13 -0.97
CA SER A 68 3.40 7.08 -0.89
C SER A 68 4.54 6.81 -1.88
N VAL A 69 4.71 5.55 -2.32
CA VAL A 69 5.77 5.16 -3.29
C VAL A 69 5.68 5.91 -4.61
N SER A 70 4.49 6.40 -4.98
CA SER A 70 4.28 7.23 -6.16
C SER A 70 5.09 8.54 -6.14
N GLY A 71 5.58 8.97 -4.97
CA GLY A 71 6.47 10.12 -4.80
C GLY A 71 7.92 9.88 -5.22
N SER A 72 8.34 8.63 -5.45
CA SER A 72 9.71 8.29 -5.79
C SER A 72 9.98 8.31 -7.29
N ILE A 73 10.95 9.10 -7.74
CA ILE A 73 11.44 9.06 -9.12
C ILE A 73 12.18 7.75 -9.41
N ILE A 74 12.93 7.21 -8.45
CA ILE A 74 13.61 5.94 -8.60
C ILE A 74 12.59 4.81 -8.77
N ALA A 75 11.52 4.76 -7.97
CA ALA A 75 10.47 3.76 -8.13
C ALA A 75 9.79 3.85 -9.52
N TYR A 76 9.60 5.05 -10.05
CA TYR A 76 9.11 5.27 -11.40
C TYR A 76 10.08 4.78 -12.49
N LEU A 77 11.37 5.06 -12.35
CA LEU A 77 12.40 4.61 -13.30
C LEU A 77 12.59 3.09 -13.29
N LEU A 78 12.36 2.45 -12.15
CA LEU A 78 12.42 1.00 -11.98
C LEU A 78 11.13 0.27 -12.39
N GLY A 79 10.07 1.01 -12.74
CA GLY A 79 8.77 0.46 -13.11
C GLY A 79 7.95 -0.07 -11.93
N ILE A 80 8.36 0.21 -10.68
CA ILE A 80 7.62 -0.16 -9.46
C ILE A 80 6.29 0.60 -9.41
N THR A 81 6.28 1.85 -9.86
CA THR A 81 5.09 2.66 -10.08
C THR A 81 5.08 3.22 -11.50
N GLN A 82 3.91 3.47 -12.06
CA GLN A 82 3.74 4.14 -13.36
C GLN A 82 3.46 5.64 -13.19
N MET A 83 3.46 6.13 -11.96
CA MET A 83 3.22 7.54 -11.65
C MET A 83 4.50 8.34 -11.77
N ASN A 84 4.52 9.30 -12.70
CA ASN A 84 5.64 10.23 -12.87
C ASN A 84 5.62 11.28 -11.75
N SER A 85 6.43 11.05 -10.69
CA SER A 85 6.49 11.93 -9.52
C SER A 85 6.87 13.37 -9.86
N VAL A 86 7.71 13.57 -10.88
CA VAL A 86 8.13 14.92 -11.33
C VAL A 86 6.97 15.66 -11.98
N LYS A 87 6.23 14.99 -12.88
CA LYS A 87 5.08 15.57 -13.56
C LYS A 87 3.99 16.05 -12.59
N PHE A 88 3.76 15.29 -11.54
CA PHE A 88 2.69 15.57 -10.57
C PHE A 88 3.18 16.30 -9.31
N GLY A 89 4.45 16.66 -9.23
CA GLY A 89 5.03 17.36 -8.07
C GLY A 89 4.90 16.56 -6.77
N LEU A 90 5.02 15.22 -6.83
CA LEU A 90 4.84 14.37 -5.67
C LEU A 90 6.07 14.40 -4.77
N ASN A 91 5.84 14.30 -3.46
CA ASN A 91 6.88 14.41 -2.45
C ASN A 91 7.41 13.03 -2.05
N PHE A 92 8.70 12.77 -2.29
CA PHE A 92 9.41 11.55 -1.92
C PHE A 92 9.44 11.31 -0.40
N PHE A 93 9.56 12.36 0.42
CA PHE A 93 9.66 12.22 1.88
C PHE A 93 8.38 11.71 2.55
N ARG A 94 7.26 11.64 1.81
CA ARG A 94 6.06 10.92 2.27
C ARG A 94 6.24 9.41 2.19
N PHE A 95 7.07 8.93 1.29
CA PHE A 95 7.39 7.52 1.14
C PHE A 95 8.52 7.10 2.08
N MET A 96 9.63 7.82 2.03
CA MET A 96 10.78 7.54 2.88
C MET A 96 11.39 8.83 3.40
N ASN A 97 11.58 8.88 4.72
CA ASN A 97 12.25 9.99 5.38
C ASN A 97 13.50 9.43 6.08
N PRO A 98 14.70 9.96 5.79
CA PRO A 98 15.94 9.50 6.39
C PRO A 98 16.02 9.71 7.91
N ASP A 99 15.17 10.58 8.46
CA ASP A 99 15.12 10.88 9.89
C ASP A 99 14.05 10.05 10.64
N ARG A 100 13.25 9.28 9.90
CA ARG A 100 12.23 8.40 10.46
C ARG A 100 12.59 6.95 10.18
N VAL A 101 12.83 6.17 11.21
CA VAL A 101 13.03 4.71 11.09
C VAL A 101 11.67 4.07 10.84
N SER A 102 11.34 3.84 9.58
CA SER A 102 10.19 3.04 9.18
C SER A 102 10.59 2.18 7.98
N ASN A 103 10.09 0.96 7.95
CA ASN A 103 10.27 0.11 6.79
C ASN A 103 9.55 0.69 5.58
N ALA A 104 10.09 0.47 4.38
CA ALA A 104 9.41 0.80 3.14
C ALA A 104 8.11 -0.02 3.02
N ASP A 105 7.03 0.64 2.67
CA ASP A 105 5.72 0.04 2.44
C ASP A 105 5.26 0.37 1.00
N ILE A 106 5.02 -0.67 0.21
CA ILE A 106 4.59 -0.53 -1.19
C ILE A 106 3.30 -1.30 -1.39
N ASP A 107 2.22 -0.56 -1.52
CA ASP A 107 0.92 -1.09 -1.89
C ASP A 107 0.83 -1.37 -3.39
N THR A 108 0.32 -2.53 -3.75
CA THR A 108 0.07 -2.87 -5.16
C THR A 108 -1.31 -3.51 -5.32
N ASP A 109 -2.10 -2.96 -6.23
CA ASP A 109 -3.42 -3.48 -6.55
C ASP A 109 -3.31 -4.50 -7.68
N TYR A 110 -4.00 -5.63 -7.52
CA TYR A 110 -4.10 -6.70 -8.51
C TYR A 110 -5.56 -7.12 -8.69
N SER A 111 -5.89 -7.67 -9.86
CA SER A 111 -7.09 -8.47 -10.01
C SER A 111 -6.99 -9.72 -9.11
N GLU A 112 -8.10 -10.31 -8.71
CA GLU A 112 -8.11 -11.52 -7.89
C GLU A 112 -7.27 -12.65 -8.51
N LYS A 113 -7.42 -12.86 -9.82
CA LYS A 113 -6.67 -13.85 -10.60
C LYS A 113 -5.16 -13.59 -10.58
N ASP A 114 -4.76 -12.34 -10.77
CA ASP A 114 -3.35 -11.97 -10.86
C ASP A 114 -2.72 -11.93 -9.46
N ARG A 115 -3.48 -11.51 -8.43
CA ARG A 115 -3.05 -11.60 -7.04
C ARG A 115 -2.68 -13.04 -6.64
N ALA A 116 -3.50 -14.02 -7.05
CA ALA A 116 -3.21 -15.43 -6.78
C ALA A 116 -1.91 -15.91 -7.45
N LYS A 117 -1.62 -15.46 -8.68
CA LYS A 117 -0.36 -15.76 -9.37
C LYS A 117 0.85 -15.16 -8.66
N VAL A 118 0.77 -13.86 -8.31
CA VAL A 118 1.85 -13.17 -7.61
C VAL A 118 2.13 -13.80 -6.24
N LYS A 119 1.08 -14.12 -5.49
CA LYS A 119 1.18 -14.79 -4.21
C LYS A 119 1.90 -16.14 -4.35
N ARG A 120 1.49 -16.95 -5.32
CA ARG A 120 2.14 -18.24 -5.59
C ARG A 120 3.62 -18.06 -5.95
N PHE A 121 3.94 -17.11 -6.82
CA PHE A 121 5.31 -16.80 -7.21
C PHE A 121 6.16 -16.42 -5.99
N LEU A 122 5.70 -15.50 -5.15
CA LEU A 122 6.44 -15.05 -3.97
C LEU A 122 6.61 -16.13 -2.91
N LEU A 123 5.61 -17.03 -2.72
CA LEU A 123 5.64 -18.03 -1.65
C LEU A 123 6.30 -19.35 -2.08
N GLN A 124 6.23 -19.71 -3.35
CA GLN A 124 6.62 -21.04 -3.82
C GLN A 124 7.75 -21.03 -4.85
N ASP A 125 7.65 -20.17 -5.86
CA ASP A 125 8.53 -20.26 -7.02
C ASP A 125 9.80 -19.39 -6.88
N HIS A 126 9.82 -18.52 -5.91
CA HIS A 126 10.89 -17.55 -5.59
C HIS A 126 11.72 -17.06 -6.79
N LEU A 127 12.21 -15.86 -6.71
CA LEU A 127 13.11 -15.23 -7.69
C LEU A 127 14.49 -15.93 -7.84
N ASN A 128 14.67 -17.18 -7.43
CA ASN A 128 15.99 -17.83 -7.30
C ASN A 128 17.02 -16.94 -6.56
N LEU A 129 16.53 -16.11 -5.67
CA LEU A 129 17.36 -15.26 -4.83
C LEU A 129 17.55 -15.99 -3.51
N ASP A 130 18.76 -16.50 -3.30
CA ASP A 130 19.17 -17.07 -2.02
C ASP A 130 18.91 -16.04 -0.91
N ASN A 131 18.31 -16.49 0.19
CA ASN A 131 18.02 -15.69 1.39
C ASN A 131 16.83 -14.71 1.32
N ILE A 132 15.88 -14.86 0.39
CA ILE A 132 14.58 -14.16 0.48
C ILE A 132 13.55 -15.11 1.04
N ASN A 133 12.87 -14.65 2.10
CA ASN A 133 11.72 -15.34 2.68
C ASN A 133 10.49 -14.45 2.55
N CYS A 134 9.45 -14.97 1.93
CA CYS A 134 8.15 -14.32 1.82
C CYS A 134 7.12 -15.07 2.65
N SER A 135 6.28 -14.35 3.36
CA SER A 135 5.19 -14.92 4.14
C SER A 135 3.95 -14.04 4.08
N GLU A 136 2.80 -14.65 4.29
CA GLU A 136 1.58 -13.90 4.53
C GLU A 136 1.50 -13.49 5.99
N ILE A 137 1.03 -12.28 6.20
CA ILE A 137 0.70 -11.79 7.53
C ILE A 137 -0.81 -11.98 7.71
N ILE A 138 -1.19 -12.79 8.68
CA ILE A 138 -2.59 -12.97 9.07
C ILE A 138 -2.98 -11.73 9.88
N THR A 139 -4.02 -11.03 9.43
CA THR A 139 -4.66 -9.96 10.19
C THR A 139 -6.00 -10.47 10.70
N PHE A 140 -6.21 -10.34 12.00
CA PHE A 140 -7.52 -10.56 12.61
C PHE A 140 -8.24 -9.21 12.62
N ASN A 141 -9.26 -9.08 11.77
CA ASN A 141 -10.13 -7.93 11.81
C ASN A 141 -11.25 -8.23 12.79
N THR A 142 -11.31 -7.47 13.88
CA THR A 142 -12.46 -7.45 14.78
C THR A 142 -13.32 -6.25 14.43
N ILE A 143 -14.61 -6.43 14.37
CA ILE A 143 -15.55 -5.33 14.25
C ILE A 143 -15.82 -4.83 15.67
N ALA A 144 -15.28 -3.67 16.02
CA ALA A 144 -15.59 -3.04 17.29
C ALA A 144 -17.07 -2.61 17.35
N THR A 145 -17.64 -2.54 18.55
CA THR A 145 -19.06 -2.26 18.81
C THR A 145 -19.61 -1.09 17.99
N LYS A 146 -18.88 0.03 17.92
CA LYS A 146 -19.29 1.19 17.10
C LYS A 146 -19.34 0.90 15.60
N GLY A 147 -18.46 0.04 15.11
CA GLY A 147 -18.46 -0.43 13.73
C GLY A 147 -19.64 -1.35 13.46
N ALA A 148 -19.85 -2.34 14.33
CA ALA A 148 -20.98 -3.27 14.25
C ALA A 148 -22.33 -2.54 14.22
N ILE A 149 -22.54 -1.54 15.09
CA ILE A 149 -23.76 -0.72 15.09
C ILE A 149 -24.01 -0.08 13.73
N LYS A 150 -22.98 0.52 13.11
CA LYS A 150 -23.13 1.19 11.81
C LYS A 150 -23.40 0.22 10.67
N ASP A 151 -22.78 -0.96 10.70
CA ASP A 151 -22.94 -1.95 9.65
C ASP A 151 -24.29 -2.65 9.75
N VAL A 152 -24.74 -3.02 10.96
CA VAL A 152 -26.08 -3.57 11.20
C VAL A 152 -27.15 -2.54 10.87
N ALA A 153 -27.02 -1.29 11.34
CA ALA A 153 -27.95 -0.21 11.03
C ALA A 153 -28.08 0.01 9.51
N ARG A 154 -27.00 -0.09 8.77
CA ARG A 154 -27.00 0.00 7.30
C ARG A 154 -27.76 -1.19 6.68
N ALA A 155 -27.57 -2.39 7.19
CA ALA A 155 -28.30 -3.57 6.72
C ALA A 155 -29.78 -3.51 7.03
N MET A 156 -30.18 -2.83 8.11
CA MET A 156 -31.56 -2.57 8.51
C MET A 156 -32.17 -1.32 7.82
N GLU A 157 -31.45 -0.72 6.87
CA GLU A 157 -31.85 0.50 6.16
C GLU A 157 -32.12 1.71 7.08
N MET A 158 -31.50 1.71 8.29
CA MET A 158 -31.59 2.83 9.24
C MET A 158 -30.84 4.05 8.69
N PRO A 159 -31.36 5.28 8.88
CA PRO A 159 -30.66 6.49 8.47
C PRO A 159 -29.26 6.59 9.10
N ALA A 160 -28.24 6.96 8.30
CA ALA A 160 -26.86 7.04 8.75
C ALA A 160 -26.65 8.03 9.92
N SER A 161 -27.44 9.12 9.97
CA SER A 161 -27.46 10.08 11.08
C SER A 161 -27.86 9.41 12.40
N GLN A 162 -28.91 8.59 12.36
CA GLN A 162 -29.41 7.87 13.54
C GLN A 162 -28.41 6.82 14.01
N ALA A 163 -27.80 6.05 13.10
CA ALA A 163 -26.75 5.11 13.41
C ALA A 163 -25.53 5.80 14.05
N GLN A 164 -25.19 7.00 13.56
CA GLN A 164 -24.10 7.80 14.13
C GLN A 164 -24.44 8.31 15.55
N GLU A 165 -25.66 8.77 15.79
CA GLU A 165 -26.13 9.21 17.12
C GLU A 165 -26.07 8.07 18.14
N ILE A 166 -26.54 6.87 17.76
CA ILE A 166 -26.45 5.67 18.62
C ILE A 166 -24.98 5.33 18.90
N SER A 167 -24.16 5.29 17.85
CA SER A 167 -22.73 4.96 17.96
C SER A 167 -21.97 5.95 18.87
N ASN A 168 -22.35 7.23 18.89
CA ASN A 168 -21.71 8.25 19.72
C ASN A 168 -21.98 8.07 21.22
N GLN A 169 -23.04 7.38 21.59
CA GLN A 169 -23.39 7.11 22.98
C GLN A 169 -22.63 5.94 23.58
N ILE A 170 -21.91 5.17 22.74
CA ILE A 170 -21.06 4.07 23.20
C ILE A 170 -19.73 4.62 23.71
N ILE A 171 -19.39 4.32 24.94
CA ILE A 171 -18.12 4.69 25.58
C ILE A 171 -17.43 3.42 26.05
N ASP A 172 -16.15 3.25 25.71
CA ASP A 172 -15.32 2.10 26.07
C ASP A 172 -15.98 0.74 25.73
N ASP A 173 -16.66 0.69 24.54
CA ASP A 173 -17.42 -0.46 24.05
C ASP A 173 -18.59 -0.91 24.96
N ILE A 174 -18.98 -0.08 25.94
CA ILE A 174 -20.12 -0.34 26.82
C ILE A 174 -21.40 0.22 26.17
N ILE A 175 -22.38 -0.66 25.95
CA ILE A 175 -23.69 -0.31 25.40
C ILE A 175 -24.63 0.04 26.57
N PRO A 176 -25.15 1.28 26.65
CA PRO A 176 -26.14 1.65 27.66
C PRO A 176 -27.42 0.79 27.57
N ASN A 177 -27.99 0.40 28.71
CA ASN A 177 -29.21 -0.42 28.74
C ASN A 177 -30.39 0.27 28.07
N GLU A 178 -30.47 1.59 28.18
CA GLU A 178 -31.52 2.42 27.56
C GLU A 178 -31.51 2.29 26.04
N LEU A 179 -30.33 2.18 25.43
CA LEU A 179 -30.20 1.95 23.99
C LEU A 179 -30.64 0.55 23.58
N ARG A 180 -30.34 -0.48 24.40
CA ARG A 180 -30.81 -1.83 24.16
C ARG A 180 -32.31 -1.95 24.23
N GLU A 181 -32.94 -1.24 25.18
CA GLU A 181 -34.40 -1.17 25.30
C GLU A 181 -35.05 -0.40 24.14
N GLN A 182 -34.39 0.66 23.67
CA GLN A 182 -34.90 1.49 22.57
C GLN A 182 -34.76 0.86 21.20
N TYR A 183 -33.68 0.09 21.00
CA TYR A 183 -33.35 -0.54 19.71
C TYR A 183 -33.01 -2.04 19.87
N PRO A 184 -33.95 -2.88 20.40
CA PRO A 184 -33.66 -4.26 20.75
C PRO A 184 -33.20 -5.11 19.55
N GLU A 185 -33.85 -4.93 18.40
CA GLU A 185 -33.55 -5.67 17.17
C GLU A 185 -32.14 -5.31 16.63
N LEU A 186 -31.76 -4.04 16.66
CA LEU A 186 -30.43 -3.59 16.27
C LEU A 186 -29.35 -4.28 17.10
N PHE A 187 -29.51 -4.30 18.43
CA PHE A 187 -28.49 -4.85 19.33
C PHE A 187 -28.47 -6.36 19.38
N GLU A 188 -29.55 -7.05 19.02
CA GLU A 188 -29.54 -8.49 18.80
C GLU A 188 -28.54 -8.88 17.70
N TYR A 189 -28.57 -8.18 16.56
CA TYR A 189 -27.62 -8.42 15.47
C TYR A 189 -26.22 -7.85 15.75
N VAL A 190 -26.10 -6.75 16.46
CA VAL A 190 -24.78 -6.20 16.87
C VAL A 190 -24.03 -7.20 17.74
N ASP A 191 -24.70 -7.85 18.68
CA ASP A 191 -24.09 -8.87 19.57
C ASP A 191 -23.66 -10.14 18.82
N ILE A 192 -24.17 -10.40 17.61
CA ILE A 192 -23.76 -11.53 16.76
C ILE A 192 -22.47 -11.22 15.98
N VAL A 193 -22.27 -9.93 15.60
CA VAL A 193 -21.20 -9.54 14.68
C VAL A 193 -20.02 -8.82 15.37
N SER A 194 -20.14 -8.41 16.61
CA SER A 194 -19.11 -7.69 17.39
C SER A 194 -18.15 -8.59 18.17
#